data_7a23d47eb4f615c1c3e5aa0e8e27d634
#
_entry.id   7a23d47eb4f615c1c3e5aa0e8e27d634
#
_cell.length_a   1.000
_cell.length_b   1.000
_cell.length_c   1.000
_cell.angle_alpha   90.00
_cell.angle_beta   90.00
_cell.angle_gamma   90.00
#
_symmetry.space_group_name_H-M   'P 1'
#
loop_
_entity.id
_entity.type
_entity.pdbx_description
1 polymer ?
#
loop_
_entity_poly.entity_id
_entity_poly.type
_entity_poly.pdbx_seq_one_letter_code
_entity_poly.pdbx_strand_id
1 'polypeptide(L)'
;MTLYTINHLIKKYNLKRENLTEEFFDYVYLGNGDIKKISEQTKVNENVIKELRESFEYWMPNDQRHTFSLHLSNHLSFMIFAYSALFPEKYWPKKITLHGLVVSEGEKMSKSKGNVITLLHVKNNYGADVFRFYLTQSTTIQGTFDWLEKEAQNAKNTIERLYNELSEIIKNNKAGDVPPIYLHKFNKIIKEATQKIEEMKIREYNNIIVYDMLNLLKEARSKLEKNQLNAFYNYITENWLKMLTPVIPHITEELWHKLGN
;
A
#
# COMPACT_ATOMS: atom_id res chain seq x y z
N MET A 1 -6.26 9.10 16.24
CA MET A 1 -6.70 8.92 14.83
C MET A 1 -7.86 9.83 14.49
N THR A 2 -8.93 9.91 15.30
CA THR A 2 -10.12 10.74 15.01
C THR A 2 -9.81 12.21 14.70
N LEU A 3 -8.91 12.85 15.46
CA LEU A 3 -8.54 14.24 15.21
C LEU A 3 -7.94 14.46 13.80
N TYR A 4 -7.22 13.50 13.25
CA TYR A 4 -6.63 13.63 11.90
C TYR A 4 -7.69 13.75 10.81
N THR A 5 -8.88 13.19 11.00
CA THR A 5 -9.97 13.26 10.02
C THR A 5 -10.50 14.68 9.82
N ILE A 6 -10.34 15.55 10.83
CA ILE A 6 -10.89 16.91 10.83
C ILE A 6 -9.83 18.01 10.98
N ASN A 7 -8.57 17.66 11.31
CA ASN A 7 -7.52 18.64 11.64
C ASN A 7 -7.23 19.62 10.49
N HIS A 8 -7.32 19.18 9.25
CA HIS A 8 -7.13 20.03 8.08
C HIS A 8 -8.23 21.10 7.97
N LEU A 9 -9.48 20.77 8.34
CA LEU A 9 -10.60 21.69 8.37
C LEU A 9 -10.52 22.64 9.54
N ILE A 10 -10.10 22.16 10.73
CA ILE A 10 -9.82 23.03 11.88
C ILE A 10 -8.83 24.13 11.49
N LYS A 11 -7.75 23.76 10.77
CA LYS A 11 -6.77 24.73 10.25
C LYS A 11 -7.33 25.62 9.15
N LYS A 12 -8.07 25.07 8.18
CA LYS A 12 -8.70 25.81 7.07
C LYS A 12 -9.61 26.93 7.59
N TYR A 13 -10.40 26.63 8.61
CA TYR A 13 -11.35 27.58 9.20
C TYR A 13 -10.80 28.37 10.41
N ASN A 14 -9.50 28.19 10.71
CA ASN A 14 -8.82 28.85 11.82
C ASN A 14 -9.58 28.72 13.15
N LEU A 15 -10.15 27.53 13.42
CA LEU A 15 -10.87 27.24 14.65
C LEU A 15 -9.89 27.24 15.83
N LYS A 16 -10.22 27.97 16.87
CA LYS A 16 -9.40 28.10 18.06
C LYS A 16 -9.89 27.15 19.15
N ARG A 17 -9.09 27.01 20.23
CA ARG A 17 -9.41 26.12 21.35
C ARG A 17 -10.79 26.41 21.96
N GLU A 18 -11.16 27.68 22.08
CA GLU A 18 -12.46 28.11 22.60
C GLU A 18 -13.67 27.67 21.76
N ASN A 19 -13.46 27.38 20.47
CA ASN A 19 -14.51 26.87 19.57
C ASN A 19 -14.72 25.34 19.71
N LEU A 20 -13.74 24.63 20.27
CA LEU A 20 -13.68 23.18 20.29
C LEU A 20 -14.15 22.66 21.66
N THR A 21 -15.46 22.82 21.92
CA THR A 21 -16.09 22.34 23.17
C THR A 21 -16.40 20.85 23.13
N GLU A 22 -16.80 20.28 24.26
CA GLU A 22 -17.20 18.89 24.35
C GLU A 22 -18.41 18.61 23.43
N GLU A 23 -19.43 19.45 23.48
CA GLU A 23 -20.64 19.35 22.65
C GLU A 23 -20.33 19.48 21.14
N PHE A 24 -19.32 20.28 20.78
CA PHE A 24 -18.83 20.35 19.41
C PHE A 24 -18.28 19.00 18.94
N PHE A 25 -17.44 18.35 19.76
CA PHE A 25 -16.89 17.04 19.41
C PHE A 25 -17.95 15.93 19.47
N ASP A 26 -18.90 16.00 20.40
CA ASP A 26 -20.02 15.05 20.45
C ASP A 26 -20.83 15.08 19.16
N TYR A 27 -21.09 16.27 18.62
CA TYR A 27 -21.76 16.36 17.32
C TYR A 27 -20.86 15.88 16.19
N VAL A 28 -19.64 16.35 16.10
CA VAL A 28 -18.73 16.01 14.99
C VAL A 28 -18.43 14.51 14.92
N TYR A 29 -18.19 13.86 16.06
CA TYR A 29 -17.81 12.45 16.09
C TYR A 29 -18.98 11.48 16.29
N LEU A 30 -19.98 11.85 17.08
CA LEU A 30 -21.09 10.95 17.44
C LEU A 30 -22.41 11.33 16.78
N GLY A 31 -22.55 12.56 16.34
CA GLY A 31 -23.81 13.10 15.78
C GLY A 31 -24.81 13.48 16.85
N ASN A 32 -24.37 13.63 18.09
CA ASN A 32 -25.20 13.99 19.23
C ASN A 32 -25.31 15.50 19.38
N GLY A 33 -26.47 15.99 19.76
CA GLY A 33 -26.72 17.39 20.06
C GLY A 33 -27.41 18.17 18.95
N ASP A 34 -27.75 19.43 19.25
CA ASP A 34 -28.42 20.37 18.33
C ASP A 34 -27.37 21.30 17.72
N ILE A 35 -27.18 21.18 16.42
CA ILE A 35 -26.15 21.94 15.67
C ILE A 35 -26.36 23.46 15.80
N LYS A 36 -27.59 23.95 15.90
CA LYS A 36 -27.86 25.38 16.03
C LYS A 36 -27.35 25.91 17.38
N LYS A 37 -27.65 25.19 18.46
CA LYS A 37 -27.13 25.54 19.80
C LYS A 37 -25.62 25.49 19.85
N ILE A 38 -25.01 24.46 19.25
CA ILE A 38 -23.56 24.31 19.17
C ILE A 38 -22.94 25.48 18.36
N SER A 39 -23.54 25.84 17.24
CA SER A 39 -23.09 26.98 16.42
C SER A 39 -23.14 28.30 17.21
N GLU A 40 -24.23 28.54 17.95
CA GLU A 40 -24.37 29.74 18.81
C GLU A 40 -23.32 29.78 19.94
N GLN A 41 -23.09 28.67 20.62
CA GLN A 41 -22.13 28.55 21.73
C GLN A 41 -20.68 28.68 21.26
N THR A 42 -20.35 27.98 20.19
CA THR A 42 -18.96 27.91 19.68
C THR A 42 -18.61 29.04 18.73
N LYS A 43 -19.60 29.80 18.23
CA LYS A 43 -19.46 30.81 17.19
C LYS A 43 -18.90 30.26 15.87
N VAL A 44 -19.09 28.97 15.62
CA VAL A 44 -18.72 28.29 14.39
C VAL A 44 -19.96 28.11 13.52
N ASN A 45 -19.85 28.45 12.24
CA ASN A 45 -20.96 28.32 11.30
C ASN A 45 -21.42 26.84 11.18
N GLU A 46 -22.75 26.62 11.15
CA GLU A 46 -23.33 25.27 11.04
C GLU A 46 -22.79 24.47 9.84
N ASN A 47 -22.57 25.11 8.68
CA ASN A 47 -22.03 24.43 7.52
C ASN A 47 -20.59 23.94 7.74
N VAL A 48 -19.79 24.70 8.50
CA VAL A 48 -18.44 24.27 8.89
C VAL A 48 -18.50 23.06 9.82
N ILE A 49 -19.41 23.07 10.80
CA ILE A 49 -19.58 21.93 11.71
C ILE A 49 -20.05 20.67 10.94
N LYS A 50 -20.94 20.84 9.97
CA LYS A 50 -21.37 19.75 9.07
C LYS A 50 -20.22 19.20 8.23
N GLU A 51 -19.42 20.09 7.61
CA GLU A 51 -18.25 19.67 6.81
C GLU A 51 -17.24 18.89 7.66
N LEU A 52 -17.01 19.26 8.92
CA LEU A 52 -16.15 18.49 9.82
C LEU A 52 -16.72 17.09 10.10
N ARG A 53 -18.04 17.00 10.34
CA ARG A 53 -18.69 15.71 10.55
C ARG A 53 -18.63 14.83 9.30
N GLU A 54 -18.95 15.39 8.13
CA GLU A 54 -18.85 14.66 6.85
C GLU A 54 -17.43 14.17 6.59
N SER A 55 -16.43 14.98 6.89
CA SER A 55 -15.02 14.56 6.81
C SER A 55 -14.71 13.40 7.77
N PHE A 56 -15.21 13.45 9.01
CA PHE A 56 -15.06 12.33 9.94
C PHE A 56 -15.74 11.05 9.40
N GLU A 57 -16.97 11.15 8.94
CA GLU A 57 -17.74 10.01 8.42
C GLU A 57 -17.13 9.42 7.13
N TYR A 58 -16.47 10.24 6.31
CA TYR A 58 -15.73 9.77 5.14
C TYR A 58 -14.52 8.88 5.51
N TRP A 59 -13.76 9.29 6.53
CA TRP A 59 -12.55 8.58 6.95
C TRP A 59 -12.80 7.44 7.95
N MET A 60 -13.99 7.35 8.52
CA MET A 60 -14.34 6.34 9.52
C MET A 60 -15.52 5.48 9.05
N PRO A 61 -15.44 4.16 9.21
CA PRO A 61 -14.39 3.39 9.89
C PRO A 61 -13.08 3.35 9.11
N ASN A 62 -11.96 3.25 9.83
CA ASN A 62 -10.66 3.00 9.22
C ASN A 62 -10.66 1.60 8.59
N ASP A 63 -10.35 1.48 7.30
CA ASP A 63 -10.41 0.21 6.58
C ASP A 63 -9.36 -0.78 7.08
N GLN A 64 -8.14 -0.30 7.36
CA GLN A 64 -7.06 -1.13 7.87
C GLN A 64 -6.12 -0.35 8.80
N ARG A 65 -5.93 -0.88 9.99
CA ARG A 65 -4.88 -0.46 10.92
C ARG A 65 -3.72 -1.45 10.84
N HIS A 66 -2.63 -1.05 10.19
CA HIS A 66 -1.40 -1.85 10.14
C HIS A 66 -0.40 -1.34 11.16
N THR A 67 0.15 -2.21 12.01
CA THR A 67 1.07 -1.80 13.07
C THR A 67 1.99 -2.94 13.52
N PHE A 68 3.01 -2.60 14.31
CA PHE A 68 3.95 -3.56 14.86
C PHE A 68 3.30 -4.46 15.92
N SER A 69 3.64 -5.74 15.93
CA SER A 69 3.04 -6.75 16.82
C SER A 69 3.19 -6.43 18.32
N LEU A 70 4.30 -5.81 18.72
CA LEU A 70 4.49 -5.41 20.13
C LEU A 70 3.56 -4.27 20.57
N HIS A 71 2.91 -3.56 19.64
CA HIS A 71 1.90 -2.56 20.00
C HIS A 71 0.61 -3.19 20.53
N LEU A 72 0.42 -4.49 20.35
CA LEU A 72 -0.80 -5.18 20.79
C LEU A 72 -1.01 -5.05 22.31
N SER A 73 0.06 -5.23 23.09
CA SER A 73 0.02 -5.19 24.56
C SER A 73 0.09 -3.79 25.18
N ASN A 74 0.19 -2.75 24.35
CA ASN A 74 0.27 -1.38 24.84
C ASN A 74 -0.73 -0.48 24.09
N HIS A 75 -0.26 0.40 23.22
CA HIS A 75 -1.09 1.44 22.61
C HIS A 75 -2.26 0.90 21.76
N LEU A 76 -2.13 -0.28 21.13
CA LEU A 76 -3.23 -0.85 20.33
C LEU A 76 -4.39 -1.31 21.21
N SER A 77 -4.08 -1.94 22.36
CA SER A 77 -5.10 -2.32 23.35
C SER A 77 -5.83 -1.08 23.85
N PHE A 78 -5.13 -0.03 24.26
CA PHE A 78 -5.74 1.23 24.68
C PHE A 78 -6.62 1.85 23.58
N MET A 79 -6.15 1.81 22.32
CA MET A 79 -6.94 2.28 21.20
C MET A 79 -8.25 1.48 21.05
N ILE A 80 -8.19 0.15 21.13
CA ILE A 80 -9.36 -0.72 21.01
C ILE A 80 -10.36 -0.43 22.13
N PHE A 81 -9.89 -0.36 23.38
CA PHE A 81 -10.75 -0.03 24.53
C PHE A 81 -11.37 1.36 24.40
N ALA A 82 -10.61 2.38 23.97
CA ALA A 82 -11.14 3.71 23.74
C ALA A 82 -12.20 3.73 22.64
N TYR A 83 -11.97 2.99 21.53
CA TYR A 83 -12.96 2.89 20.46
C TYR A 83 -14.24 2.20 20.92
N SER A 84 -14.13 1.09 21.66
CA SER A 84 -15.30 0.36 22.15
C SER A 84 -16.09 1.13 23.19
N ALA A 85 -15.45 2.02 23.95
CA ALA A 85 -16.11 2.85 24.96
C ALA A 85 -16.77 4.10 24.36
N LEU A 86 -16.15 4.73 23.34
CA LEU A 86 -16.56 6.03 22.83
C LEU A 86 -17.39 5.96 21.55
N PHE A 87 -17.19 4.93 20.71
CA PHE A 87 -17.76 4.88 19.38
C PHE A 87 -18.67 3.66 19.18
N PRO A 88 -19.82 3.80 18.50
CA PRO A 88 -20.60 2.67 18.02
C PRO A 88 -19.78 1.80 17.05
N GLU A 89 -20.10 0.53 16.97
CA GLU A 89 -19.38 -0.50 16.19
C GLU A 89 -19.12 -0.09 14.73
N LYS A 90 -20.06 0.64 14.11
CA LYS A 90 -19.93 1.13 12.74
C LYS A 90 -18.68 1.98 12.48
N TYR A 91 -18.04 2.55 13.51
CA TYR A 91 -16.82 3.35 13.40
C TYR A 91 -15.56 2.60 13.85
N TRP A 92 -15.68 1.32 14.27
CA TRP A 92 -14.52 0.53 14.65
C TRP A 92 -13.68 0.16 13.42
N PRO A 93 -12.35 0.05 13.55
CA PRO A 93 -11.48 -0.38 12.47
C PRO A 93 -11.94 -1.72 11.89
N LYS A 94 -12.10 -1.79 10.55
CA LYS A 94 -12.58 -3.03 9.88
C LYS A 94 -11.55 -4.15 9.94
N LYS A 95 -10.25 -3.81 9.91
CA LYS A 95 -9.16 -4.78 9.89
C LYS A 95 -7.96 -4.27 10.67
N ILE A 96 -7.39 -5.13 11.50
CA ILE A 96 -6.12 -4.88 12.17
C ILE A 96 -5.12 -5.92 11.67
N THR A 97 -3.98 -5.47 11.18
CA THR A 97 -2.89 -6.33 10.74
C THR A 97 -1.61 -5.98 11.48
N LEU A 98 -0.81 -7.01 11.79
CA LEU A 98 0.39 -6.88 12.58
C LEU A 98 1.61 -7.30 11.75
N HIS A 99 2.68 -6.51 11.82
CA HIS A 99 3.95 -6.86 11.19
C HIS A 99 5.00 -7.26 12.24
N GLY A 100 6.02 -7.99 11.76
CA GLY A 100 7.14 -8.42 12.57
C GLY A 100 8.20 -7.34 12.78
N LEU A 101 9.35 -7.75 13.31
CA LEU A 101 10.49 -6.88 13.60
C LEU A 101 11.33 -6.62 12.34
N VAL A 102 12.01 -5.47 12.33
CA VAL A 102 13.09 -5.18 11.38
C VAL A 102 14.43 -5.23 12.11
N VAL A 103 15.35 -6.01 11.61
CA VAL A 103 16.70 -6.17 12.14
C VAL A 103 17.73 -5.88 11.04
N SER A 104 18.99 -5.76 11.37
CA SER A 104 20.10 -5.64 10.44
C SER A 104 21.20 -6.65 10.83
N GLU A 105 21.57 -7.51 9.92
CA GLU A 105 22.56 -8.58 10.13
C GLU A 105 22.27 -9.44 11.37
N GLY A 106 20.99 -9.82 11.54
CA GLY A 106 20.50 -10.62 12.65
C GLY A 106 20.32 -9.86 13.97
N GLU A 107 20.70 -8.60 14.05
CA GLU A 107 20.64 -7.81 15.28
C GLU A 107 19.59 -6.72 15.23
N LYS A 108 18.96 -6.43 16.39
CA LYS A 108 18.08 -5.28 16.53
C LYS A 108 18.84 -3.98 16.24
N MET A 109 18.30 -3.19 15.33
CA MET A 109 18.86 -1.87 15.00
C MET A 109 18.87 -0.95 16.22
N SER A 110 20.00 -0.31 16.48
CA SER A 110 20.20 0.62 17.59
C SER A 110 21.23 1.70 17.20
N LYS A 111 20.94 2.95 17.55
CA LYS A 111 21.87 4.06 17.30
C LYS A 111 23.22 3.86 18.02
N SER A 112 23.20 3.26 19.21
CA SER A 112 24.42 2.98 19.99
C SER A 112 25.29 1.90 19.37
N LYS A 113 24.73 0.98 18.58
CA LYS A 113 25.46 -0.07 17.87
C LYS A 113 25.94 0.38 16.48
N GLY A 114 25.42 1.50 15.98
CA GLY A 114 25.78 2.01 14.64
C GLY A 114 25.20 1.19 13.47
N ASN A 115 24.33 0.24 13.73
CA ASN A 115 23.77 -0.68 12.73
C ASN A 115 22.38 -0.24 12.20
N VAL A 116 22.08 1.05 12.30
CA VAL A 116 20.81 1.60 11.81
C VAL A 116 20.89 1.85 10.32
N ILE A 117 20.09 1.18 9.54
CA ILE A 117 19.90 1.45 8.12
C ILE A 117 18.92 2.63 7.96
N THR A 118 19.43 3.76 7.48
CA THR A 118 18.60 4.95 7.29
C THR A 118 17.89 4.92 5.95
N LEU A 119 16.70 5.53 5.86
CA LEU A 119 16.00 5.67 4.59
C LEU A 119 16.80 6.50 3.57
N LEU A 120 17.66 7.40 4.03
CA LEU A 120 18.55 8.17 3.17
C LEU A 120 19.62 7.27 2.53
N HIS A 121 20.23 6.36 3.31
CA HIS A 121 21.14 5.34 2.78
C HIS A 121 20.47 4.49 1.71
N VAL A 122 19.28 3.96 2.02
CA VAL A 122 18.51 3.15 1.09
C VAL A 122 18.18 3.91 -0.20
N LYS A 123 17.70 5.16 -0.08
CA LYS A 123 17.39 6.02 -1.23
C LYS A 123 18.58 6.21 -2.14
N ASN A 124 19.76 6.50 -1.57
CA ASN A 124 20.95 6.87 -2.35
C ASN A 124 21.59 5.65 -3.04
N ASN A 125 21.49 4.44 -2.45
CA ASN A 125 22.18 3.25 -2.97
C ASN A 125 21.27 2.33 -3.78
N TYR A 126 19.97 2.27 -3.44
CA TYR A 126 19.03 1.30 -4.01
C TYR A 126 17.80 1.94 -4.66
N GLY A 127 17.33 3.06 -4.13
CA GLY A 127 16.05 3.64 -4.52
C GLY A 127 14.84 3.01 -3.83
N ALA A 128 13.68 3.66 -3.97
CA ALA A 128 12.46 3.28 -3.26
C ALA A 128 11.91 1.93 -3.73
N ASP A 129 11.86 1.67 -5.03
CA ASP A 129 11.25 0.46 -5.59
C ASP A 129 12.05 -0.80 -5.24
N VAL A 130 13.39 -0.73 -5.25
CA VAL A 130 14.23 -1.85 -4.82
C VAL A 130 14.01 -2.16 -3.34
N PHE A 131 13.93 -1.13 -2.49
CA PHE A 131 13.64 -1.33 -1.06
C PHE A 131 12.28 -1.96 -0.83
N ARG A 132 11.24 -1.45 -1.50
CA ARG A 132 9.87 -1.99 -1.39
C ARG A 132 9.81 -3.44 -1.84
N PHE A 133 10.43 -3.74 -2.98
CA PHE A 133 10.49 -5.11 -3.49
C PHE A 133 11.24 -6.04 -2.53
N TYR A 134 12.43 -5.64 -2.06
CA TYR A 134 13.22 -6.44 -1.13
C TYR A 134 12.45 -6.71 0.16
N LEU A 135 11.87 -5.68 0.77
CA LEU A 135 11.07 -5.81 2.00
C LEU A 135 9.90 -6.79 1.83
N THR A 136 9.16 -6.66 0.73
CA THR A 136 7.94 -7.44 0.50
C THR A 136 8.21 -8.87 0.01
N GLN A 137 9.39 -9.13 -0.55
CA GLN A 137 9.80 -10.46 -1.00
C GLN A 137 10.45 -11.31 0.09
N SER A 138 11.23 -10.66 0.98
CA SER A 138 12.13 -11.39 1.90
C SER A 138 11.38 -12.14 3.00
N THR A 139 10.26 -11.60 3.46
CA THR A 139 9.55 -12.19 4.60
C THR A 139 8.04 -12.07 4.47
N THR A 140 7.32 -12.85 5.26
CA THR A 140 5.87 -12.67 5.46
C THR A 140 5.61 -11.42 6.30
N ILE A 141 4.37 -10.90 6.28
CA ILE A 141 4.02 -9.71 7.09
C ILE A 141 4.37 -9.88 8.57
N GLN A 142 4.17 -11.07 9.12
CA GLN A 142 4.41 -11.35 10.55
C GLN A 142 5.86 -11.76 10.84
N GLY A 143 6.65 -12.05 9.81
CA GLY A 143 8.04 -12.47 9.94
C GLY A 143 8.97 -11.31 10.30
N THR A 144 10.15 -11.63 10.77
CA THR A 144 11.23 -10.68 10.96
C THR A 144 11.89 -10.40 9.62
N PHE A 145 11.99 -9.13 9.26
CA PHE A 145 12.76 -8.68 8.10
C PHE A 145 14.19 -8.39 8.53
N ASP A 146 15.14 -9.07 7.93
CA ASP A 146 16.57 -8.84 8.15
C ASP A 146 17.18 -8.10 6.95
N TRP A 147 17.76 -6.92 7.21
CA TRP A 147 18.49 -6.21 6.19
C TRP A 147 19.87 -6.82 6.00
N LEU A 148 20.07 -7.43 4.85
CA LEU A 148 21.36 -7.95 4.40
C LEU A 148 21.75 -7.21 3.12
N GLU A 149 22.89 -6.53 3.11
CA GLU A 149 23.37 -5.71 1.99
C GLU A 149 23.46 -6.52 0.68
N LYS A 150 23.93 -7.76 0.78
CA LYS A 150 23.98 -8.70 -0.35
C LYS A 150 22.61 -8.98 -0.97
N GLU A 151 21.59 -9.16 -0.13
CA GLU A 151 20.23 -9.45 -0.60
C GLU A 151 19.57 -8.20 -1.17
N ALA A 152 19.86 -7.01 -0.63
CA ALA A 152 19.44 -5.75 -1.22
C ALA A 152 20.03 -5.57 -2.63
N GLN A 153 21.30 -5.93 -2.83
CA GLN A 153 21.92 -5.89 -4.17
C GLN A 153 21.29 -6.93 -5.12
N ASN A 154 20.96 -8.13 -4.64
CA ASN A 154 20.25 -9.13 -5.45
C ASN A 154 18.86 -8.64 -5.87
N ALA A 155 18.16 -7.98 -4.96
CA ALA A 155 16.87 -7.35 -5.26
C ALA A 155 17.00 -6.26 -6.34
N LYS A 156 18.05 -5.43 -6.27
CA LYS A 156 18.36 -4.41 -7.28
C LYS A 156 18.58 -5.05 -8.66
N ASN A 157 19.39 -6.09 -8.74
CA ASN A 157 19.64 -6.81 -10.01
C ASN A 157 18.35 -7.41 -10.57
N THR A 158 17.47 -7.91 -9.71
CA THR A 158 16.16 -8.47 -10.13
C THR A 158 15.26 -7.37 -10.71
N ILE A 159 15.20 -6.21 -10.07
CA ILE A 159 14.40 -5.08 -10.53
C ILE A 159 14.95 -4.50 -11.84
N GLU A 160 16.27 -4.37 -11.98
CA GLU A 160 16.92 -3.93 -13.23
C GLU A 160 16.59 -4.90 -14.39
N ARG A 161 16.67 -6.20 -14.14
CA ARG A 161 16.27 -7.21 -15.13
C ARG A 161 14.80 -7.08 -15.50
N LEU A 162 13.92 -6.94 -14.52
CA LEU A 162 12.48 -6.77 -14.75
C LEU A 162 12.17 -5.53 -15.58
N TYR A 163 12.83 -4.40 -15.28
CA TYR A 163 12.69 -3.17 -16.06
C TYR A 163 13.09 -3.37 -17.53
N ASN A 164 14.21 -4.06 -17.78
CA ASN A 164 14.68 -4.33 -19.13
C ASN A 164 13.70 -5.26 -19.88
N GLU A 165 13.17 -6.29 -19.24
CA GLU A 165 12.15 -7.20 -19.78
C GLU A 165 10.87 -6.45 -20.17
N LEU A 166 10.36 -5.62 -19.26
CA LEU A 166 9.15 -4.82 -19.53
C LEU A 166 9.38 -3.78 -20.63
N SER A 167 10.56 -3.16 -20.66
CA SER A 167 10.92 -2.21 -21.72
C SER A 167 10.99 -2.87 -23.10
N GLU A 168 11.47 -4.10 -23.18
CA GLU A 168 11.48 -4.87 -24.41
C GLU A 168 10.05 -5.25 -24.87
N ILE A 169 9.22 -5.69 -23.93
CA ILE A 169 7.82 -6.02 -24.16
C ILE A 169 7.06 -4.81 -24.72
N ILE A 170 7.22 -3.64 -24.09
CA ILE A 170 6.58 -2.39 -24.53
C ILE A 170 6.98 -2.00 -25.94
N LYS A 171 8.24 -2.17 -26.32
CA LYS A 171 8.72 -1.87 -27.68
C LYS A 171 8.15 -2.81 -28.74
N ASN A 172 7.83 -4.04 -28.37
CA ASN A 172 7.43 -5.11 -29.28
C ASN A 172 5.94 -5.47 -29.20
N ASN A 173 5.15 -4.77 -28.38
CA ASN A 173 3.73 -5.02 -28.23
C ASN A 173 2.99 -4.61 -29.53
N LYS A 174 2.24 -5.54 -30.12
CA LYS A 174 1.41 -5.29 -31.30
C LYS A 174 0.12 -6.09 -31.18
N ALA A 175 -0.99 -5.49 -31.58
CA ALA A 175 -2.27 -6.19 -31.63
C ALA A 175 -2.20 -7.42 -32.57
N GLY A 176 -2.88 -8.47 -32.19
CA GLY A 176 -2.91 -9.72 -32.96
C GLY A 176 -3.56 -10.87 -32.19
N ASP A 177 -3.52 -12.06 -32.75
CA ASP A 177 -4.11 -13.24 -32.13
C ASP A 177 -3.15 -13.92 -31.16
N VAL A 178 -3.63 -14.09 -29.93
CA VAL A 178 -2.91 -14.81 -28.86
C VAL A 178 -3.49 -16.22 -28.73
N PRO A 179 -2.67 -17.26 -28.75
CA PRO A 179 -3.17 -18.62 -28.54
C PRO A 179 -3.91 -18.73 -27.20
N PRO A 180 -5.13 -19.34 -27.16
CA PRO A 180 -6.00 -19.37 -25.97
C PRO A 180 -5.33 -19.92 -24.71
N ILE A 181 -4.38 -20.82 -24.85
CA ILE A 181 -3.65 -21.39 -23.72
C ILE A 181 -2.83 -20.33 -22.96
N TYR A 182 -2.26 -19.33 -23.66
CA TYR A 182 -1.50 -18.25 -23.02
C TYR A 182 -2.42 -17.20 -22.39
N LEU A 183 -3.58 -16.94 -22.98
CA LEU A 183 -4.64 -16.15 -22.34
C LEU A 183 -5.06 -16.80 -21.02
N HIS A 184 -5.32 -18.11 -21.04
CA HIS A 184 -5.69 -18.87 -19.84
C HIS A 184 -4.61 -18.82 -18.76
N LYS A 185 -3.34 -19.08 -19.13
CA LYS A 185 -2.22 -19.06 -18.17
C LYS A 185 -2.05 -17.69 -17.52
N PHE A 186 -2.12 -16.61 -18.30
CA PHE A 186 -2.00 -15.26 -17.77
C PHE A 186 -3.18 -14.89 -16.87
N ASN A 187 -4.40 -15.17 -17.27
CA ASN A 187 -5.60 -14.91 -16.47
C ASN A 187 -5.60 -15.72 -15.16
N LYS A 188 -5.02 -16.92 -15.16
CA LYS A 188 -4.79 -17.70 -13.94
C LYS A 188 -3.84 -16.97 -12.99
N ILE A 189 -2.73 -16.42 -13.50
CA ILE A 189 -1.77 -15.62 -12.74
C ILE A 189 -2.47 -14.40 -12.11
N ILE A 190 -3.28 -13.66 -12.89
CA ILE A 190 -4.06 -12.52 -12.36
C ILE A 190 -4.95 -12.96 -11.19
N LYS A 191 -5.70 -14.04 -11.37
CA LYS A 191 -6.61 -14.57 -10.33
C LYS A 191 -5.86 -14.94 -9.05
N GLU A 192 -4.76 -15.68 -9.19
CA GLU A 192 -3.95 -16.11 -8.04
C GLU A 192 -3.29 -14.90 -7.35
N ALA A 193 -2.75 -13.95 -8.11
CA ALA A 193 -2.18 -12.72 -7.56
C ALA A 193 -3.22 -11.89 -6.80
N THR A 194 -4.41 -11.72 -7.38
CA THR A 194 -5.52 -10.99 -6.73
C THR A 194 -5.88 -11.65 -5.39
N GLN A 195 -6.03 -12.97 -5.37
CA GLN A 195 -6.30 -13.67 -4.11
C GLN A 195 -5.20 -13.46 -3.07
N LYS A 196 -3.92 -13.51 -3.48
CA LYS A 196 -2.81 -13.36 -2.53
C LYS A 196 -2.73 -11.96 -1.92
N ILE A 197 -2.96 -10.91 -2.71
CA ILE A 197 -2.93 -9.54 -2.19
C ILE A 197 -4.14 -9.26 -1.27
N GLU A 198 -5.32 -9.78 -1.57
CA GLU A 198 -6.51 -9.70 -0.71
C GLU A 198 -6.29 -10.40 0.63
N GLU A 199 -5.63 -11.55 0.62
CA GLU A 199 -5.24 -12.29 1.82
C GLU A 199 -4.05 -11.67 2.56
N MET A 200 -3.48 -10.56 2.08
CA MET A 200 -2.24 -9.93 2.62
C MET A 200 -1.01 -10.84 2.59
N LYS A 201 -0.99 -11.82 1.70
CA LYS A 201 0.15 -12.71 1.44
C LYS A 201 1.12 -12.07 0.44
N ILE A 202 1.75 -10.97 0.86
CA ILE A 202 2.51 -10.08 -0.04
C ILE A 202 3.73 -10.77 -0.64
N ARG A 203 4.40 -11.65 0.10
CA ARG A 203 5.55 -12.40 -0.41
C ARG A 203 5.14 -13.34 -1.54
N GLU A 204 4.05 -14.09 -1.35
CA GLU A 204 3.50 -15.00 -2.36
C GLU A 204 3.00 -14.20 -3.58
N TYR A 205 2.37 -13.05 -3.34
CA TYR A 205 2.00 -12.12 -4.40
C TYR A 205 3.20 -11.72 -5.26
N ASN A 206 4.31 -11.29 -4.63
CA ASN A 206 5.54 -10.95 -5.34
C ASN A 206 6.11 -12.11 -6.17
N ASN A 207 6.08 -13.32 -5.64
CA ASN A 207 6.55 -14.49 -6.39
C ASN A 207 5.74 -14.67 -7.67
N ILE A 208 4.42 -14.54 -7.59
CA ILE A 208 3.52 -14.70 -8.74
C ILE A 208 3.75 -13.58 -9.78
N ILE A 209 3.71 -12.32 -9.36
CA ILE A 209 3.79 -11.19 -10.30
C ILE A 209 5.17 -10.97 -10.92
N VAL A 210 6.23 -11.53 -10.33
CA VAL A 210 7.59 -11.42 -10.85
C VAL A 210 8.06 -12.75 -11.44
N TYR A 211 8.17 -13.78 -10.63
CA TYR A 211 8.84 -15.01 -11.08
C TYR A 211 7.95 -15.90 -11.95
N ASP A 212 6.66 -16.07 -11.61
CA ASP A 212 5.77 -16.87 -12.45
C ASP A 212 5.51 -16.16 -13.79
N MET A 213 5.43 -14.83 -13.79
CA MET A 213 5.35 -14.04 -15.02
C MET A 213 6.60 -14.16 -15.87
N LEU A 214 7.80 -14.08 -15.30
CA LEU A 214 9.06 -14.29 -16.04
C LEU A 214 9.16 -15.72 -16.60
N ASN A 215 8.68 -16.72 -15.86
CA ASN A 215 8.62 -18.10 -16.33
C ASN A 215 7.65 -18.26 -17.50
N LEU A 216 6.46 -17.64 -17.42
CA LEU A 216 5.48 -17.63 -18.52
C LEU A 216 6.04 -16.94 -19.77
N LEU A 217 6.75 -15.83 -19.61
CA LEU A 217 7.43 -15.14 -20.72
C LEU A 217 8.50 -16.01 -21.38
N LYS A 218 9.32 -16.67 -20.56
CA LYS A 218 10.36 -17.59 -21.05
C LYS A 218 9.73 -18.74 -21.88
N GLU A 219 8.63 -19.29 -21.39
CA GLU A 219 7.88 -20.32 -22.13
C GLU A 219 7.30 -19.76 -23.44
N ALA A 220 6.66 -18.58 -23.40
CA ALA A 220 6.07 -17.95 -24.58
C ALA A 220 7.13 -17.69 -25.66
N ARG A 221 8.28 -17.15 -25.29
CA ARG A 221 9.42 -16.90 -26.19
C ARG A 221 9.95 -18.17 -26.86
N SER A 222 9.88 -19.31 -26.17
CA SER A 222 10.36 -20.58 -26.72
C SER A 222 9.37 -21.29 -27.64
N LYS A 223 8.07 -20.96 -27.57
CA LYS A 223 7.00 -21.71 -28.22
C LYS A 223 6.17 -20.91 -29.21
N LEU A 224 6.10 -19.59 -29.07
CA LEU A 224 5.27 -18.73 -29.92
C LEU A 224 6.07 -18.21 -31.11
N GLU A 225 5.40 -18.13 -32.25
CA GLU A 225 5.90 -17.37 -33.36
C GLU A 225 5.93 -15.88 -33.07
N LYS A 226 6.78 -15.12 -33.78
CA LYS A 226 7.02 -13.69 -33.51
C LYS A 226 5.74 -12.86 -33.47
N ASN A 227 4.79 -13.10 -34.35
CA ASN A 227 3.52 -12.34 -34.39
C ASN A 227 2.64 -12.66 -33.17
N GLN A 228 2.54 -13.93 -32.80
CA GLN A 228 1.81 -14.39 -31.61
C GLN A 228 2.45 -13.89 -30.35
N LEU A 229 3.78 -13.88 -30.30
CA LEU A 229 4.53 -13.35 -29.12
C LEU A 229 4.30 -11.84 -28.93
N ASN A 230 4.34 -11.07 -30.03
CA ASN A 230 4.05 -9.64 -29.98
C ASN A 230 2.59 -9.35 -29.56
N ALA A 231 1.65 -10.16 -30.02
CA ALA A 231 0.25 -10.09 -29.59
C ALA A 231 0.10 -10.44 -28.09
N PHE A 232 0.83 -11.45 -27.63
CA PHE A 232 0.85 -11.81 -26.21
C PHE A 232 1.45 -10.68 -25.35
N TYR A 233 2.52 -10.03 -25.79
CA TYR A 233 3.06 -8.84 -25.14
C TYR A 233 2.03 -7.73 -25.02
N ASN A 234 1.30 -7.43 -26.08
CA ASN A 234 0.23 -6.44 -26.06
C ASN A 234 -0.85 -6.78 -25.03
N TYR A 235 -1.27 -8.05 -24.98
CA TYR A 235 -2.31 -8.51 -24.05
C TYR A 235 -1.92 -8.40 -22.58
N ILE A 236 -0.65 -8.69 -22.22
CA ILE A 236 -0.23 -8.76 -20.82
C ILE A 236 0.22 -7.42 -20.24
N THR A 237 0.72 -6.48 -21.06
CA THR A 237 1.51 -5.33 -20.60
C THR A 237 0.78 -4.49 -19.56
N GLU A 238 -0.40 -3.99 -19.88
CA GLU A 238 -1.14 -3.11 -18.97
C GLU A 238 -1.47 -3.79 -17.63
N ASN A 239 -2.01 -5.01 -17.70
CA ASN A 239 -2.41 -5.72 -16.49
C ASN A 239 -1.20 -6.12 -15.65
N TRP A 240 -0.08 -6.46 -16.29
CA TRP A 240 1.13 -6.76 -15.53
C TRP A 240 1.71 -5.53 -14.85
N LEU A 241 1.74 -4.37 -15.50
CA LEU A 241 2.12 -3.11 -14.87
C LEU A 241 1.21 -2.77 -13.68
N LYS A 242 -0.11 -2.93 -13.83
CA LYS A 242 -1.08 -2.73 -12.72
C LYS A 242 -0.81 -3.66 -11.54
N MET A 243 -0.47 -4.93 -11.80
CA MET A 243 -0.09 -5.86 -10.73
C MET A 243 1.24 -5.48 -10.06
N LEU A 244 2.21 -4.94 -10.78
CA LEU A 244 3.50 -4.53 -10.22
C LEU A 244 3.43 -3.22 -9.41
N THR A 245 2.49 -2.33 -9.72
CA THR A 245 2.36 -0.99 -9.11
C THR A 245 2.34 -0.99 -7.57
N PRO A 246 1.63 -1.89 -6.86
CA PRO A 246 1.66 -1.92 -5.40
C PRO A 246 3.06 -2.13 -4.80
N VAL A 247 3.97 -2.75 -5.55
CA VAL A 247 5.32 -3.11 -5.10
C VAL A 247 6.37 -2.11 -5.59
N ILE A 248 6.39 -1.82 -6.88
CA ILE A 248 7.39 -0.97 -7.57
C ILE A 248 6.74 0.19 -8.32
N PRO A 249 6.08 1.14 -7.62
CA PRO A 249 5.23 2.16 -8.23
C PRO A 249 5.98 3.10 -9.18
N HIS A 250 7.23 3.50 -8.89
CA HIS A 250 7.95 4.48 -9.72
C HIS A 250 8.34 3.89 -11.07
N ILE A 251 8.80 2.65 -11.08
CA ILE A 251 9.14 1.94 -12.33
C ILE A 251 7.88 1.70 -13.17
N THR A 252 6.79 1.31 -12.55
CA THR A 252 5.54 1.05 -13.29
C THR A 252 4.94 2.33 -13.86
N GLU A 253 4.98 3.45 -13.15
CA GLU A 253 4.55 4.75 -13.66
C GLU A 253 5.40 5.22 -14.85
N GLU A 254 6.72 5.10 -14.75
CA GLU A 254 7.63 5.41 -15.86
C GLU A 254 7.32 4.56 -17.11
N LEU A 255 7.10 3.26 -16.91
CA LEU A 255 6.76 2.35 -18.02
C LEU A 255 5.34 2.58 -18.56
N TRP A 256 4.39 2.95 -17.71
CA TRP A 256 3.04 3.32 -18.09
C TRP A 256 3.03 4.57 -18.98
N HIS A 257 3.81 5.57 -18.60
CA HIS A 257 4.00 6.76 -19.42
C HIS A 257 4.63 6.44 -20.79
N LYS A 258 5.58 5.49 -20.85
CA LYS A 258 6.16 5.01 -22.13
C LYS A 258 5.18 4.28 -23.04
N LEU A 259 4.07 3.78 -22.50
CA LEU A 259 2.98 3.21 -23.30
C LEU A 259 2.13 4.29 -24.00
N GLY A 260 2.27 5.56 -23.63
CA GLY A 260 1.47 6.67 -24.14
C GLY A 260 0.17 6.94 -23.35
N ASN A 261 0.11 6.45 -22.13
CA ASN A 261 -1.01 6.67 -21.19
C ASN A 261 -0.69 7.77 -20.18
#